data_15606e77c1ddf3f1b45ad6893008656e
#
_entry.id   15606e77c1ddf3f1b45ad6893008656e
#
_cell.length_a   1.000
_cell.length_b   1.000
_cell.length_c   1.000
_cell.angle_alpha   90.00
_cell.angle_beta   90.00
_cell.angle_gamma   90.00
#
_symmetry.space_group_name_H-M   'P 1'
#
loop_
_entity.id
_entity.type
_entity.pdbx_description
1 polymer ?
#
loop_
_entity_poly.entity_id
_entity_poly.type
_entity_poly.pdbx_seq_one_letter_code
_entity_poly.pdbx_strand_id
1 'polypeptide(L)'
;EERIAIVREAIYRTENVGLVIIDGIRDMVYDINSSGESTRVISLLMTWTGERNIHIHTILHQNKGDENARGHIGTELSNKAETVLQVEKDSKNPDISTVKTAHIRAVDFEPFAFRINEEALPELLDGYQFNDKDTEKGNRGKFDPYRDITERQHRIALEAAYTLKDEYGYKELEGALREAYASVGVRLSDHRLRDLITVLKNKRMI
;
A
#
# COMPACT_ATOMS: atom_id res chain seq x y z
N GLU A 1 -3.60 -20.77 -21.92
CA GLU A 1 -2.38 -21.00 -22.70
C GLU A 1 -2.34 -20.15 -23.98
N GLU A 2 -3.39 -20.17 -24.83
CA GLU A 2 -3.43 -19.39 -26.08
C GLU A 2 -3.21 -17.88 -25.87
N ARG A 3 -3.90 -17.27 -24.90
CA ARG A 3 -3.75 -15.83 -24.59
C ARG A 3 -2.33 -15.46 -24.23
N ILE A 4 -1.67 -16.28 -23.41
CA ILE A 4 -0.26 -16.09 -23.05
C ILE A 4 0.63 -16.15 -24.30
N ALA A 5 0.39 -17.11 -25.18
CA ALA A 5 1.14 -17.25 -26.42
C ALA A 5 0.95 -16.03 -27.35
N ILE A 6 -0.28 -15.54 -27.48
CA ILE A 6 -0.59 -14.34 -28.30
C ILE A 6 0.11 -13.10 -27.75
N VAL A 7 0.01 -12.85 -26.42
CA VAL A 7 0.66 -11.70 -25.78
C VAL A 7 2.18 -11.77 -25.95
N ARG A 8 2.77 -12.97 -25.71
CA ARG A 8 4.20 -13.19 -25.94
C ARG A 8 4.60 -12.88 -27.37
N GLU A 9 3.88 -13.45 -28.33
CA GLU A 9 4.17 -13.26 -29.76
C GLU A 9 4.07 -11.77 -30.14
N ALA A 10 3.05 -11.06 -29.69
CA ALA A 10 2.91 -9.62 -29.92
C ALA A 10 4.10 -8.84 -29.36
N ILE A 11 4.52 -9.10 -28.12
CA ILE A 11 5.68 -8.44 -27.49
C ILE A 11 6.97 -8.70 -28.27
N TYR A 12 7.18 -9.93 -28.74
CA TYR A 12 8.46 -10.30 -29.38
C TYR A 12 8.54 -9.94 -30.86
N ARG A 13 7.41 -9.85 -31.56
CA ARG A 13 7.36 -9.47 -32.98
C ARG A 13 7.24 -7.96 -33.23
N THR A 14 6.76 -7.20 -32.24
CA THR A 14 6.64 -5.75 -32.40
C THR A 14 7.99 -5.09 -32.08
N GLU A 15 8.46 -4.27 -33.01
CA GLU A 15 9.69 -3.49 -32.84
C GLU A 15 9.41 -2.23 -31.98
N ASN A 16 10.43 -1.80 -31.25
CA ASN A 16 10.43 -0.56 -30.45
C ASN A 16 9.28 -0.46 -29.41
N VAL A 17 8.84 -1.59 -28.85
CA VAL A 17 7.87 -1.60 -27.75
C VAL A 17 8.57 -1.09 -26.49
N GLY A 18 8.01 -0.05 -25.85
CA GLY A 18 8.47 0.44 -24.54
C GLY A 18 7.46 0.19 -23.44
N LEU A 19 6.17 0.12 -23.78
CA LEU A 19 5.08 -0.07 -22.83
C LEU A 19 4.10 -1.13 -23.36
N VAL A 20 3.71 -2.04 -22.47
CA VAL A 20 2.64 -3.03 -22.71
C VAL A 20 1.57 -2.87 -21.63
N ILE A 21 0.33 -2.74 -22.01
CA ILE A 21 -0.81 -2.69 -21.11
C ILE A 21 -1.62 -3.96 -21.23
N ILE A 22 -1.77 -4.71 -20.12
CA ILE A 22 -2.58 -5.91 -20.03
C ILE A 22 -3.82 -5.58 -19.20
N ASP A 23 -4.90 -5.22 -19.90
CA ASP A 23 -6.18 -4.96 -19.26
C ASP A 23 -6.91 -6.29 -19.02
N GLY A 24 -7.08 -6.58 -17.72
CA GLY A 24 -7.62 -7.84 -17.27
C GLY A 24 -6.58 -8.98 -17.19
N ILE A 25 -5.48 -8.79 -16.43
CA ILE A 25 -4.47 -9.85 -16.19
C ILE A 25 -5.10 -11.16 -15.68
N ARG A 26 -6.27 -11.10 -15.06
CA ARG A 26 -7.06 -12.26 -14.66
C ARG A 26 -7.30 -13.23 -15.83
N ASP A 27 -7.42 -12.71 -17.03
CA ASP A 27 -7.73 -13.52 -18.22
C ASP A 27 -6.54 -14.34 -18.73
N MET A 28 -5.38 -14.16 -18.13
CA MET A 28 -4.18 -14.96 -18.40
C MET A 28 -4.09 -16.23 -17.53
N VAL A 29 -4.95 -16.38 -16.52
CA VAL A 29 -5.08 -17.57 -15.68
C VAL A 29 -6.45 -18.19 -15.83
N TYR A 30 -6.53 -19.50 -15.63
CA TYR A 30 -7.80 -20.21 -15.59
C TYR A 30 -8.45 -20.03 -14.21
N ASP A 31 -7.70 -20.28 -13.14
CA ASP A 31 -8.13 -20.07 -11.77
C ASP A 31 -7.27 -19.00 -11.08
N ILE A 32 -7.92 -17.90 -10.71
CA ILE A 32 -7.28 -16.77 -10.02
C ILE A 32 -6.74 -17.12 -8.63
N ASN A 33 -7.18 -18.22 -8.04
CA ASN A 33 -6.75 -18.70 -6.74
C ASN A 33 -5.67 -19.80 -6.85
N SER A 34 -5.34 -20.22 -8.05
CA SER A 34 -4.23 -21.15 -8.29
C SER A 34 -2.89 -20.45 -8.07
N SER A 35 -2.17 -20.86 -7.02
CA SER A 35 -0.83 -20.33 -6.74
C SER A 35 0.16 -20.65 -7.86
N GLY A 36 0.09 -21.87 -8.44
CA GLY A 36 0.95 -22.30 -9.52
C GLY A 36 0.78 -21.50 -10.81
N GLU A 37 -0.49 -21.27 -11.23
CA GLU A 37 -0.78 -20.45 -12.41
C GLU A 37 -0.37 -18.99 -12.19
N SER A 38 -0.68 -18.43 -11.00
CA SER A 38 -0.30 -17.08 -10.64
C SER A 38 1.20 -16.87 -10.69
N THR A 39 1.98 -17.73 -10.04
CA THR A 39 3.45 -17.66 -10.04
C THR A 39 4.00 -17.79 -11.45
N ARG A 40 3.43 -18.67 -12.29
CA ARG A 40 3.85 -18.85 -13.68
C ARG A 40 3.64 -17.58 -14.50
N VAL A 41 2.44 -16.99 -14.45
CA VAL A 41 2.13 -15.75 -15.19
C VAL A 41 3.05 -14.62 -14.75
N ILE A 42 3.22 -14.40 -13.45
CA ILE A 42 4.10 -13.36 -12.94
C ILE A 42 5.56 -13.57 -13.40
N SER A 43 6.05 -14.82 -13.36
CA SER A 43 7.40 -15.13 -13.85
C SER A 43 7.57 -14.81 -15.35
N LEU A 44 6.54 -15.07 -16.17
CA LEU A 44 6.55 -14.68 -17.58
C LEU A 44 6.61 -13.17 -17.77
N LEU A 45 5.80 -12.41 -17.01
CA LEU A 45 5.84 -10.93 -17.07
C LEU A 45 7.23 -10.40 -16.70
N MET A 46 7.84 -10.92 -15.64
CA MET A 46 9.21 -10.55 -15.24
C MET A 46 10.24 -10.90 -16.30
N THR A 47 10.11 -12.06 -16.95
CA THR A 47 10.97 -12.45 -18.05
C THR A 47 10.85 -11.48 -19.23
N TRP A 48 9.63 -11.16 -19.64
CA TRP A 48 9.39 -10.26 -20.77
C TRP A 48 9.88 -8.83 -20.50
N THR A 49 9.70 -8.33 -19.26
CA THR A 49 10.24 -7.00 -18.89
C THR A 49 11.77 -6.98 -18.98
N GLY A 50 12.44 -8.02 -18.47
CA GLY A 50 13.90 -8.10 -18.50
C GLY A 50 14.48 -8.33 -19.90
N GLU A 51 13.93 -9.27 -20.67
CA GLU A 51 14.45 -9.63 -22.01
C GLU A 51 14.21 -8.52 -23.05
N ARG A 52 13.10 -7.83 -22.96
CA ARG A 52 12.68 -6.81 -23.93
C ARG A 52 12.94 -5.38 -23.48
N ASN A 53 13.37 -5.20 -22.22
CA ASN A 53 13.54 -3.87 -21.60
C ASN A 53 12.28 -2.98 -21.76
N ILE A 54 11.12 -3.54 -21.41
CA ILE A 54 9.81 -2.91 -21.53
C ILE A 54 9.19 -2.69 -20.14
N HIS A 55 8.29 -1.71 -20.04
CA HIS A 55 7.38 -1.59 -18.91
C HIS A 55 6.09 -2.36 -19.19
N ILE A 56 5.64 -3.19 -18.24
CA ILE A 56 4.35 -3.87 -18.32
C ILE A 56 3.42 -3.31 -17.25
N HIS A 57 2.30 -2.75 -17.68
CA HIS A 57 1.22 -2.28 -16.82
C HIS A 57 0.09 -3.30 -16.83
N THR A 58 -0.31 -3.81 -15.68
CA THR A 58 -1.41 -4.78 -15.55
C THR A 58 -2.57 -4.19 -14.78
N ILE A 59 -3.79 -4.54 -15.18
CA ILE A 59 -5.02 -4.09 -14.54
C ILE A 59 -5.70 -5.30 -13.90
N LEU A 60 -6.07 -5.17 -12.63
CA LEU A 60 -6.78 -6.20 -11.88
C LEU A 60 -7.82 -5.56 -10.96
N HIS A 61 -9.05 -6.09 -10.97
CA HIS A 61 -10.09 -5.64 -10.07
C HIS A 61 -9.79 -6.03 -8.61
N GLN A 62 -10.15 -5.14 -7.70
CA GLN A 62 -10.14 -5.43 -6.26
C GLN A 62 -11.26 -6.41 -5.86
N ASN A 63 -11.14 -6.97 -4.68
CA ASN A 63 -12.23 -7.70 -4.04
C ASN A 63 -13.39 -6.74 -3.72
N LYS A 64 -14.61 -7.28 -3.70
CA LYS A 64 -15.81 -6.47 -3.37
C LYS A 64 -15.92 -6.09 -1.89
N GLY A 65 -15.15 -6.67 -1.00
CA GLY A 65 -15.29 -6.50 0.45
C GLY A 65 -14.07 -5.95 1.17
N ASP A 66 -12.96 -5.82 0.47
CA ASP A 66 -11.71 -5.30 1.03
C ASP A 66 -10.89 -4.56 -0.03
N GLU A 67 -9.81 -3.91 0.39
CA GLU A 67 -8.91 -3.14 -0.49
C GLU A 67 -7.86 -4.02 -1.18
N ASN A 68 -7.90 -5.36 -1.00
CA ASN A 68 -6.91 -6.25 -1.58
C ASN A 68 -7.19 -6.54 -3.04
N ALA A 69 -6.13 -6.71 -3.81
CA ALA A 69 -6.21 -7.20 -5.17
C ALA A 69 -6.79 -8.62 -5.21
N ARG A 70 -7.63 -8.90 -6.18
CA ARG A 70 -8.43 -10.12 -6.23
C ARG A 70 -7.61 -11.38 -6.49
N GLY A 71 -7.79 -12.39 -5.63
CA GLY A 71 -7.26 -13.73 -5.79
C GLY A 71 -5.76 -13.85 -5.50
N HIS A 72 -5.22 -15.04 -5.67
CA HIS A 72 -3.80 -15.33 -5.47
C HIS A 72 -2.91 -14.53 -6.43
N ILE A 73 -3.39 -14.34 -7.67
CA ILE A 73 -2.66 -13.54 -8.67
C ILE A 73 -2.48 -12.09 -8.21
N GLY A 74 -3.49 -11.51 -7.51
CA GLY A 74 -3.38 -10.16 -6.96
C GLY A 74 -2.31 -10.05 -5.88
N THR A 75 -2.21 -11.04 -4.99
CA THR A 75 -1.17 -11.11 -3.97
C THR A 75 0.22 -11.21 -4.60
N GLU A 76 0.40 -12.10 -5.57
CA GLU A 76 1.69 -12.30 -6.24
C GLU A 76 2.10 -11.06 -7.06
N LEU A 77 1.17 -10.40 -7.76
CA LEU A 77 1.43 -9.13 -8.45
C LEU A 77 1.91 -8.07 -7.46
N SER A 78 1.20 -7.87 -6.36
CA SER A 78 1.57 -6.88 -5.34
C SER A 78 2.95 -7.13 -4.74
N ASN A 79 3.33 -8.41 -4.57
CA ASN A 79 4.66 -8.80 -4.06
C ASN A 79 5.80 -8.52 -5.04
N LYS A 80 5.54 -8.52 -6.35
CA LYS A 80 6.57 -8.40 -7.39
C LYS A 80 6.56 -7.07 -8.12
N ALA A 81 5.43 -6.37 -8.14
CA ALA A 81 5.32 -5.06 -8.79
C ALA A 81 6.25 -4.03 -8.14
N GLU A 82 6.75 -3.13 -8.94
CA GLU A 82 7.47 -1.92 -8.51
C GLU A 82 6.51 -0.94 -7.85
N THR A 83 5.36 -0.74 -8.50
CA THR A 83 4.32 0.17 -8.06
C THR A 83 2.96 -0.48 -8.22
N VAL A 84 2.12 -0.35 -7.20
CA VAL A 84 0.70 -0.72 -7.22
C VAL A 84 -0.11 0.54 -6.96
N LEU A 85 -0.92 0.92 -7.94
CA LEU A 85 -1.84 2.04 -7.85
C LEU A 85 -3.25 1.52 -7.58
N GLN A 86 -3.94 2.21 -6.71
CA GLN A 86 -5.36 2.01 -6.46
C GLN A 86 -6.16 3.14 -7.10
N VAL A 87 -7.12 2.77 -7.94
CA VAL A 87 -8.03 3.70 -8.59
C VAL A 87 -9.44 3.44 -8.11
N GLU A 88 -10.07 4.44 -7.51
CA GLU A 88 -11.41 4.33 -6.93
C GLU A 88 -12.32 5.45 -7.43
N LYS A 89 -13.61 5.18 -7.50
CA LYS A 89 -14.63 6.20 -7.69
C LYS A 89 -14.86 6.96 -6.40
N ASP A 90 -14.97 8.28 -6.47
CA ASP A 90 -15.38 9.07 -5.31
C ASP A 90 -16.79 8.67 -4.86
N SER A 91 -16.97 8.51 -3.56
CA SER A 91 -18.24 8.03 -2.99
C SER A 91 -19.39 9.03 -3.08
N LYS A 92 -19.07 10.33 -3.21
CA LYS A 92 -20.05 11.43 -3.28
C LYS A 92 -20.28 11.88 -4.71
N ASN A 93 -19.26 11.74 -5.57
CA ASN A 93 -19.33 12.11 -6.98
C ASN A 93 -18.74 11.00 -7.87
N PRO A 94 -19.58 10.10 -8.40
CA PRO A 94 -19.14 8.97 -9.23
C PRO A 94 -18.40 9.35 -10.53
N ASP A 95 -18.48 10.62 -10.96
CA ASP A 95 -17.77 11.11 -12.14
C ASP A 95 -16.28 11.35 -11.85
N ILE A 96 -15.92 11.45 -10.56
CA ILE A 96 -14.55 11.64 -10.12
C ILE A 96 -13.93 10.28 -9.78
N SER A 97 -12.71 10.09 -10.22
CA SER A 97 -11.85 8.97 -9.84
C SER A 97 -10.63 9.48 -9.07
N THR A 98 -10.26 8.79 -8.03
CA THR A 98 -9.07 9.09 -7.22
C THR A 98 -8.00 8.05 -7.47
N VAL A 99 -6.75 8.46 -7.45
CA VAL A 99 -5.57 7.61 -7.59
C VAL A 99 -4.68 7.79 -6.38
N LYS A 100 -4.33 6.68 -5.74
CA LYS A 100 -3.38 6.63 -4.62
C LYS A 100 -2.43 5.46 -4.79
N THR A 101 -1.29 5.52 -4.13
CA THR A 101 -0.37 4.38 -4.02
C THR A 101 -0.91 3.36 -3.02
N ALA A 102 -1.02 2.09 -3.43
CA ALA A 102 -1.19 0.98 -2.50
C ALA A 102 0.17 0.42 -2.07
N HIS A 103 1.14 0.41 -2.98
CA HIS A 103 2.53 0.03 -2.73
C HIS A 103 3.44 0.69 -3.76
N ILE A 104 4.57 1.22 -3.31
CA ILE A 104 5.62 1.76 -4.17
C ILE A 104 6.99 1.48 -3.56
N ARG A 105 7.97 1.09 -4.38
CA ARG A 105 9.36 0.86 -3.96
C ARG A 105 10.23 2.11 -4.09
N ALA A 106 9.81 3.03 -4.94
CA ALA A 106 10.45 4.33 -5.14
C ALA A 106 9.88 5.40 -4.19
N VAL A 107 10.15 6.66 -4.49
CA VAL A 107 9.56 7.81 -3.77
C VAL A 107 8.06 7.86 -4.05
N ASP A 108 7.28 7.97 -2.99
CA ASP A 108 5.82 8.08 -3.07
C ASP A 108 5.40 9.43 -3.67
N PHE A 109 4.19 9.51 -4.20
CA PHE A 109 3.62 10.72 -4.75
C PHE A 109 2.30 11.07 -4.04
N GLU A 110 1.93 12.34 -4.09
CA GLU A 110 0.68 12.80 -3.53
C GLU A 110 -0.52 12.22 -4.31
N PRO A 111 -1.55 11.68 -3.62
CA PRO A 111 -2.77 11.23 -4.28
C PRO A 111 -3.37 12.32 -5.14
N PHE A 112 -3.95 11.95 -6.27
CA PHE A 112 -4.61 12.88 -7.17
C PHE A 112 -5.97 12.38 -7.60
N ALA A 113 -6.80 13.30 -8.13
CA ALA A 113 -8.12 12.99 -8.65
C ALA A 113 -8.24 13.45 -10.10
N PHE A 114 -9.05 12.74 -10.87
CA PHE A 114 -9.36 13.08 -12.25
C PHE A 114 -10.83 12.79 -12.54
N ARG A 115 -11.35 13.42 -13.59
CA ARG A 115 -12.64 13.09 -14.20
C ARG A 115 -12.44 12.79 -15.69
N ILE A 116 -13.41 12.12 -16.28
CA ILE A 116 -13.46 11.98 -17.73
C ILE A 116 -14.29 13.15 -18.27
N ASN A 117 -13.70 13.94 -19.17
CA ASN A 117 -14.36 15.07 -19.79
C ASN A 117 -15.30 14.65 -20.94
N GLU A 118 -15.96 15.60 -21.58
CA GLU A 118 -16.90 15.36 -22.67
C GLU A 118 -16.26 14.73 -23.92
N GLU A 119 -14.95 14.88 -24.09
CA GLU A 119 -14.16 14.27 -25.15
C GLU A 119 -13.68 12.85 -24.83
N ALA A 120 -14.13 12.27 -23.71
CA ALA A 120 -13.72 10.98 -23.17
C ALA A 120 -12.23 10.90 -22.78
N LEU A 121 -11.61 12.03 -22.45
CA LEU A 121 -10.23 12.12 -21.98
C LEU A 121 -10.16 12.37 -20.47
N PRO A 122 -9.15 11.83 -19.77
CA PRO A 122 -8.94 12.12 -18.37
C PRO A 122 -8.45 13.56 -18.17
N GLU A 123 -9.10 14.27 -17.25
CA GLU A 123 -8.76 15.64 -16.86
C GLU A 123 -8.41 15.68 -15.38
N LEU A 124 -7.21 16.14 -15.05
CA LEU A 124 -6.75 16.28 -13.67
C LEU A 124 -7.57 17.32 -12.92
N LEU A 125 -7.96 17.04 -11.70
CA LEU A 125 -8.68 17.96 -10.84
C LEU A 125 -7.73 18.60 -9.82
N ASP A 126 -7.24 19.79 -10.17
CA ASP A 126 -6.41 20.58 -9.27
C ASP A 126 -7.20 21.01 -8.03
N GLY A 127 -6.59 20.87 -6.85
CA GLY A 127 -7.20 21.27 -5.58
C GLY A 127 -8.35 20.38 -5.10
N TYR A 128 -8.50 19.16 -5.65
CA TYR A 128 -9.45 18.20 -5.12
C TYR A 128 -9.12 17.88 -3.66
N GLN A 129 -10.11 18.04 -2.79
CA GLN A 129 -9.95 17.74 -1.36
C GLN A 129 -10.35 16.31 -1.08
N PHE A 130 -9.37 15.49 -0.77
CA PHE A 130 -9.60 14.15 -0.26
C PHE A 130 -10.30 14.22 1.09
N ASN A 131 -11.30 13.38 1.31
CA ASN A 131 -11.87 13.27 2.63
C ASN A 131 -10.82 12.64 3.57
N ASP A 132 -10.76 13.11 4.83
CA ASP A 132 -9.82 12.57 5.84
C ASP A 132 -9.88 11.03 5.96
N LYS A 133 -11.04 10.43 5.65
CA LYS A 133 -11.19 8.96 5.62
C LYS A 133 -10.48 8.30 4.43
N ASP A 134 -10.32 8.99 3.32
CA ASP A 134 -9.69 8.45 2.11
C ASP A 134 -8.17 8.61 2.17
N THR A 135 -7.69 9.70 2.74
CA THR A 135 -6.26 9.92 3.04
C THR A 135 -5.78 9.04 4.19
N GLU A 136 -6.61 8.81 5.21
CA GLU A 136 -6.28 7.96 6.35
C GLU A 136 -6.23 6.46 6.02
N LYS A 137 -6.96 5.97 5.01
CA LYS A 137 -6.94 4.56 4.61
C LYS A 137 -5.78 4.19 3.69
N GLY A 138 -5.32 5.13 2.86
CA GLY A 138 -4.24 4.88 1.88
C GLY A 138 -2.84 4.82 2.47
N ASN A 139 -2.60 5.41 3.62
CA ASN A 139 -1.27 5.45 4.26
C ASN A 139 -1.31 5.27 5.78
N ARG A 140 -2.24 4.49 6.30
CA ARG A 140 -2.01 3.86 7.60
C ARG A 140 -1.03 2.71 7.40
N GLY A 141 0.18 3.05 7.01
CA GLY A 141 1.31 2.18 7.26
C GLY A 141 1.16 1.70 8.71
N LYS A 142 1.35 0.40 8.95
CA LYS A 142 1.38 -0.19 10.29
C LYS A 142 2.06 0.83 11.20
N PHE A 143 1.40 1.20 12.31
CA PHE A 143 1.94 2.16 13.27
C PHE A 143 3.41 1.84 13.53
N ASP A 144 4.25 2.80 13.21
CA ASP A 144 5.69 2.70 13.45
C ASP A 144 6.07 3.75 14.51
N PRO A 145 6.39 3.32 15.72
CA PRO A 145 6.74 4.22 16.81
C PRO A 145 7.85 5.21 16.47
N TYR A 146 8.79 4.84 15.59
CA TYR A 146 9.90 5.74 15.22
C TYR A 146 9.56 6.77 14.16
N ARG A 147 8.63 6.43 13.26
CA ARG A 147 8.17 7.36 12.24
C ARG A 147 7.08 8.28 12.80
N ASP A 148 6.17 7.72 13.57
CA ASP A 148 4.93 8.38 13.97
C ASP A 148 5.05 9.12 15.31
N ILE A 149 6.17 8.92 16.05
CA ILE A 149 6.50 9.61 17.32
C ILE A 149 7.92 10.14 17.22
N THR A 150 8.08 11.42 17.50
CA THR A 150 9.40 12.06 17.45
C THR A 150 10.32 11.62 18.60
N GLU A 151 11.63 11.65 18.38
CA GLU A 151 12.62 11.32 19.41
C GLU A 151 12.46 12.16 20.68
N ARG A 152 12.13 13.44 20.51
CA ARG A 152 11.82 14.34 21.65
C ARG A 152 10.62 13.88 22.47
N GLN A 153 9.54 13.43 21.80
CA GLN A 153 8.35 12.91 22.47
C GLN A 153 8.67 11.60 23.21
N HIS A 154 9.44 10.70 22.59
CA HIS A 154 9.91 9.48 23.24
C HIS A 154 10.68 9.78 24.53
N ARG A 155 11.65 10.69 24.46
CA ARG A 155 12.47 11.06 25.61
C ARG A 155 11.62 11.62 26.75
N ILE A 156 10.78 12.62 26.48
CA ILE A 156 9.95 13.27 27.51
C ILE A 156 8.95 12.27 28.11
N ALA A 157 8.32 11.43 27.28
CA ALA A 157 7.37 10.44 27.78
C ALA A 157 8.04 9.36 28.64
N LEU A 158 9.21 8.87 28.24
CA LEU A 158 9.94 7.87 29.04
C LEU A 158 10.47 8.47 30.35
N GLU A 159 11.03 9.66 30.35
CA GLU A 159 11.41 10.38 31.56
C GLU A 159 10.21 10.54 32.51
N ALA A 160 9.05 10.94 32.00
CA ALA A 160 7.83 11.07 32.80
C ALA A 160 7.35 9.71 33.34
N ALA A 161 7.36 8.65 32.53
CA ALA A 161 6.94 7.33 32.96
C ALA A 161 7.82 6.77 34.08
N TYR A 162 9.12 6.98 34.02
CA TYR A 162 10.10 6.43 34.98
C TYR A 162 10.49 7.40 36.10
N THR A 163 9.86 8.58 36.20
CA THR A 163 10.11 9.53 37.30
C THR A 163 9.64 8.99 38.66
N LEU A 164 8.57 8.20 38.68
CA LEU A 164 7.92 7.74 39.89
C LEU A 164 8.31 6.31 40.29
N LYS A 165 8.78 5.49 39.35
CA LYS A 165 9.07 4.08 39.59
C LYS A 165 10.04 3.56 38.54
N ASP A 166 11.10 2.86 39.00
CA ASP A 166 12.13 2.32 38.09
C ASP A 166 11.77 0.95 37.49
N GLU A 167 10.87 0.21 38.12
CA GLU A 167 10.43 -1.10 37.66
C GLU A 167 8.91 -1.21 37.63
N TYR A 168 8.38 -1.79 36.57
CA TYR A 168 6.95 -1.95 36.33
C TYR A 168 6.57 -3.38 36.01
N GLY A 169 5.46 -3.86 36.60
CA GLY A 169 4.75 -5.00 36.06
C GLY A 169 4.12 -4.64 34.69
N TYR A 170 3.88 -5.63 33.84
CA TYR A 170 3.43 -5.37 32.44
C TYR A 170 2.20 -4.47 32.34
N LYS A 171 1.14 -4.72 33.12
CA LYS A 171 -0.07 -3.90 33.12
C LYS A 171 0.13 -2.48 33.67
N GLU A 172 1.00 -2.35 34.66
CA GLU A 172 1.37 -1.04 35.22
C GLU A 172 2.15 -0.22 34.17
N LEU A 173 3.07 -0.87 33.46
CA LEU A 173 3.83 -0.25 32.37
C LEU A 173 2.92 0.25 31.25
N GLU A 174 1.93 -0.56 30.84
CA GLU A 174 0.92 -0.12 29.85
C GLU A 174 0.19 1.16 30.30
N GLY A 175 -0.22 1.23 31.58
CA GLY A 175 -0.87 2.41 32.14
C GLY A 175 0.06 3.63 32.17
N ALA A 176 1.25 3.48 32.74
CA ALA A 176 2.24 4.56 32.84
C ALA A 176 2.64 5.12 31.47
N LEU A 177 2.93 4.27 30.51
CA LEU A 177 3.28 4.70 29.15
C LEU A 177 2.10 5.37 28.44
N ARG A 178 0.87 4.88 28.62
CA ARG A 178 -0.32 5.51 28.04
C ARG A 178 -0.48 6.95 28.50
N GLU A 179 -0.35 7.20 29.80
CA GLU A 179 -0.46 8.54 30.38
C GLU A 179 0.71 9.43 29.96
N ALA A 180 1.92 8.91 30.02
CA ALA A 180 3.12 9.63 29.64
C ALA A 180 3.12 10.05 28.16
N TYR A 181 2.75 9.17 27.25
CA TYR A 181 2.64 9.54 25.83
C TYR A 181 1.46 10.46 25.53
N ALA A 182 0.34 10.33 26.25
CA ALA A 182 -0.76 11.26 26.14
C ALA A 182 -0.37 12.68 26.55
N SER A 183 0.50 12.84 27.57
CA SER A 183 0.99 14.15 28.02
C SER A 183 1.82 14.90 26.98
N VAL A 184 2.46 14.16 26.04
CA VAL A 184 3.21 14.75 24.91
C VAL A 184 2.40 14.77 23.61
N GLY A 185 1.06 14.62 23.72
CA GLY A 185 0.15 14.72 22.58
C GLY A 185 -0.03 13.44 21.76
N VAL A 186 0.55 12.32 22.19
CA VAL A 186 0.48 11.03 21.47
C VAL A 186 -0.57 10.13 22.12
N ARG A 187 -1.75 10.00 21.49
CA ARG A 187 -2.81 9.09 21.95
C ARG A 187 -2.70 7.73 21.25
N LEU A 188 -2.52 6.69 22.05
CA LEU A 188 -2.31 5.32 21.57
C LEU A 188 -3.51 4.42 21.91
N SER A 189 -3.99 3.66 20.93
CA SER A 189 -4.90 2.55 21.17
C SER A 189 -4.15 1.39 21.83
N ASP A 190 -4.86 0.42 22.40
CA ASP A 190 -4.26 -0.74 23.07
C ASP A 190 -3.30 -1.51 22.16
N HIS A 191 -3.66 -1.66 20.88
CA HIS A 191 -2.80 -2.33 19.91
C HIS A 191 -1.50 -1.54 19.65
N ARG A 192 -1.61 -0.24 19.40
CA ARG A 192 -0.45 0.63 19.16
C ARG A 192 0.48 0.74 20.38
N LEU A 193 -0.10 0.71 21.58
CA LEU A 193 0.67 0.73 22.80
C LEU A 193 1.50 -0.55 22.97
N ARG A 194 0.95 -1.73 22.65
CA ARG A 194 1.69 -3.00 22.65
C ARG A 194 2.81 -3.03 21.61
N ASP A 195 2.54 -2.51 20.41
CA ASP A 195 3.58 -2.37 19.38
C ASP A 195 4.70 -1.45 19.86
N LEU A 196 4.37 -0.32 20.48
CA LEU A 196 5.34 0.60 21.08
C LEU A 196 6.19 -0.09 22.15
N ILE A 197 5.58 -0.79 23.11
CA ILE A 197 6.30 -1.50 24.17
C ILE A 197 7.26 -2.53 23.58
N THR A 198 6.83 -3.27 22.57
CA THR A 198 7.67 -4.25 21.89
C THR A 198 8.91 -3.59 21.27
N VAL A 199 8.70 -2.45 20.61
CA VAL A 199 9.79 -1.69 20.00
C VAL A 199 10.74 -1.11 21.04
N LEU A 200 10.23 -0.50 22.12
CA LEU A 200 11.04 0.06 23.19
C LEU A 200 11.92 -1.01 23.88
N LYS A 201 11.37 -2.21 24.12
CA LYS A 201 12.13 -3.37 24.64
C LYS A 201 13.22 -3.83 23.67
N ASN A 202 12.88 -3.98 22.38
CA ASN A 202 13.86 -4.41 21.37
C ASN A 202 15.03 -3.43 21.22
N LYS A 203 14.81 -2.16 21.50
CA LYS A 203 15.84 -1.11 21.48
C LYS A 203 16.51 -0.87 22.83
N ARG A 204 16.13 -1.63 23.86
CA ARG A 204 16.65 -1.49 25.23
C ARG A 204 16.45 -0.07 25.80
N MET A 205 15.33 0.53 25.49
CA MET A 205 14.94 1.84 26.02
C MET A 205 14.11 1.69 27.31
N ILE A 206 13.59 0.49 27.56
CA ILE A 206 12.88 0.04 28.76
C ILE A 206 13.23 -1.40 29.07
#